data_3da8c82ef96bdb8a236f992904000096
#
_entry.id   3da8c82ef96bdb8a236f992904000096
#
_cell.length_a   1.000
_cell.length_b   1.000
_cell.length_c   1.000
_cell.angle_alpha   90.00
_cell.angle_beta   90.00
_cell.angle_gamma   90.00
#
_symmetry.space_group_name_H-M   'P 1'
#
loop_
_entity.id
_entity.type
_entity.pdbx_description
1 polymer ?
#
loop_
_entity_poly.entity_id
_entity_poly.type
_entity_poly.pdbx_seq_one_letter_code
_entity_poly.pdbx_strand_id
1 'polypeptide(L)'
;MAQYGLDYRGKHITVLDSIHSEKGGIACAVHIGEDIYPHIKGAPFANVGAAQAAGAAFARALIDAMLDGDAVEHQGYFIRASSHEQRDGSWVGGYQLHRNDNPVPFRRATCAEFRGNSSSEAEEHAITVAREVVDADVAAGKL
;
A
#
# COMPACT_ATOMS: atom_id res chain seq x y z
N MET A 1 -13.10 -12.93 18.87
CA MET A 1 -12.07 -12.62 17.85
C MET A 1 -11.65 -13.91 17.18
N ALA A 2 -11.78 -14.01 15.88
CA ALA A 2 -11.34 -15.16 15.11
C ALA A 2 -9.93 -14.92 14.58
N GLN A 3 -9.22 -16.01 14.29
CA GLN A 3 -7.84 -15.98 13.85
C GLN A 3 -7.69 -16.89 12.65
N TYR A 4 -7.02 -16.41 11.62
CA TYR A 4 -6.77 -17.15 10.39
C TYR A 4 -5.27 -17.04 10.04
N GLY A 5 -4.63 -18.19 9.84
CA GLY A 5 -3.20 -18.26 9.55
C GLY A 5 -2.93 -18.85 8.18
N LEU A 6 -1.90 -18.34 7.50
CA LEU A 6 -1.43 -18.88 6.23
C LEU A 6 0.05 -18.56 6.07
N ASP A 7 0.70 -19.33 5.19
CA ASP A 7 2.09 -19.08 4.82
C ASP A 7 2.16 -18.60 3.39
N TYR A 8 3.01 -17.58 3.13
CA TYR A 8 3.18 -17.01 1.81
C TYR A 8 4.63 -16.62 1.60
N ARG A 9 5.28 -17.19 0.60
CA ARG A 9 6.68 -16.92 0.22
C ARG A 9 7.65 -17.01 1.41
N GLY A 10 7.41 -17.99 2.30
CA GLY A 10 8.24 -18.24 3.47
C GLY A 10 7.92 -17.36 4.68
N LYS A 11 6.91 -16.51 4.60
CA LYS A 11 6.44 -15.67 5.71
C LYS A 11 5.15 -16.22 6.30
N HIS A 12 5.05 -16.23 7.63
CA HIS A 12 3.81 -16.61 8.31
C HIS A 12 2.93 -15.39 8.51
N ILE A 13 1.68 -15.48 8.05
CA ILE A 13 0.68 -14.42 8.15
C ILE A 13 -0.40 -14.86 9.11
N THR A 14 -0.76 -14.01 10.07
CA THR A 14 -1.91 -14.20 10.94
C THR A 14 -2.88 -13.04 10.75
N VAL A 15 -4.12 -13.33 10.40
CA VAL A 15 -5.19 -12.34 10.28
C VAL A 15 -6.10 -12.47 11.48
N LEU A 16 -6.28 -11.37 12.22
CA LEU A 16 -7.10 -11.29 13.42
C LEU A 16 -8.30 -10.39 13.13
N ASP A 17 -9.51 -10.93 13.18
CA ASP A 17 -10.72 -10.12 12.97
C ASP A 17 -11.42 -9.83 14.30
N SER A 18 -12.05 -8.65 14.36
CA SER A 18 -12.76 -8.16 15.54
C SER A 18 -13.93 -7.30 15.13
N ILE A 19 -14.92 -7.15 16.04
CA ILE A 19 -16.06 -6.29 15.79
C ILE A 19 -15.60 -4.82 15.79
N HIS A 20 -15.99 -4.07 14.76
CA HIS A 20 -15.72 -2.64 14.69
C HIS A 20 -16.69 -1.89 15.60
N SER A 21 -16.17 -1.28 16.67
CA SER A 21 -16.98 -0.77 17.77
C SER A 21 -17.87 0.42 17.43
N GLU A 22 -17.46 1.28 16.50
CA GLU A 22 -18.17 2.54 16.22
C GLU A 22 -19.22 2.43 15.14
N LYS A 23 -18.96 1.61 14.11
CA LYS A 23 -19.80 1.53 12.92
C LYS A 23 -20.44 0.17 12.71
N GLY A 24 -20.20 -0.77 13.60
CA GLY A 24 -20.55 -2.17 13.38
C GLY A 24 -19.65 -2.77 12.28
N GLY A 25 -19.93 -3.99 11.86
CA GLY A 25 -19.11 -4.70 10.89
C GLY A 25 -17.83 -5.26 11.51
N ILE A 26 -16.90 -5.69 10.67
CA ILE A 26 -15.70 -6.41 11.08
C ILE A 26 -14.47 -5.63 10.67
N ALA A 27 -13.56 -5.40 11.59
CA ALA A 27 -12.22 -4.89 11.33
C ALA A 27 -11.23 -6.05 11.38
N CYS A 28 -10.03 -5.87 10.82
CA CYS A 28 -8.98 -6.87 10.97
C CYS A 28 -7.63 -6.23 11.18
N ALA A 29 -6.75 -6.99 11.83
CA ALA A 29 -5.33 -6.68 11.96
C ALA A 29 -4.54 -7.81 11.31
N VAL A 30 -3.33 -7.53 10.86
CA VAL A 30 -2.46 -8.51 10.22
C VAL A 30 -1.12 -8.54 10.93
N HIS A 31 -0.65 -9.74 11.24
CA HIS A 31 0.69 -9.98 11.76
C HIS A 31 1.48 -10.73 10.69
N ILE A 32 2.67 -10.23 10.37
CA ILE A 32 3.61 -10.89 9.46
C ILE A 32 4.91 -11.08 10.23
N GLY A 33 5.17 -12.33 10.65
CA GLY A 33 6.27 -12.59 11.57
C GLY A 33 6.06 -11.82 12.88
N GLU A 34 6.99 -10.91 13.19
CA GLU A 34 6.90 -10.06 14.39
C GLU A 34 6.26 -8.69 14.12
N ASP A 35 6.03 -8.35 12.85
CA ASP A 35 5.46 -7.07 12.47
C ASP A 35 3.94 -7.09 12.59
N ILE A 36 3.38 -6.00 13.11
CA ILE A 36 1.95 -5.87 13.37
C ILE A 36 1.39 -4.70 12.57
N TYR A 37 0.31 -4.97 11.82
CA TYR A 37 -0.42 -3.97 11.05
C TYR A 37 -1.84 -3.93 11.61
N PRO A 38 -2.14 -2.99 12.54
CA PRO A 38 -3.38 -3.01 13.30
C PRO A 38 -4.63 -2.61 12.54
N HIS A 39 -4.46 -1.92 11.40
CA HIS A 39 -5.60 -1.41 10.63
C HIS A 39 -5.42 -1.69 9.15
N ILE A 40 -6.41 -2.35 8.56
CA ILE A 40 -6.45 -2.64 7.13
C ILE A 40 -7.46 -1.72 6.47
N LYS A 41 -7.08 -1.10 5.37
CA LYS A 41 -7.95 -0.18 4.63
C LYS A 41 -9.17 -0.92 4.07
N GLY A 42 -10.32 -0.24 4.08
CA GLY A 42 -11.60 -0.81 3.66
C GLY A 42 -12.49 -1.25 4.81
N ALA A 43 -11.98 -1.24 6.03
CA ALA A 43 -12.78 -1.56 7.21
C ALA A 43 -13.81 -0.43 7.49
N PRO A 44 -14.98 -0.75 8.08
CA PRO A 44 -15.40 -2.08 8.50
C PRO A 44 -15.86 -2.95 7.34
N PHE A 45 -15.59 -4.25 7.42
CA PHE A 45 -16.01 -5.22 6.41
C PHE A 45 -17.37 -5.80 6.79
N ALA A 46 -18.12 -6.28 5.79
CA ALA A 46 -19.48 -6.76 5.99
C ALA A 46 -19.55 -8.03 6.85
N ASN A 47 -18.53 -8.90 6.77
CA ASN A 47 -18.48 -10.15 7.50
C ASN A 47 -17.04 -10.61 7.71
N VAL A 48 -16.87 -11.66 8.50
CA VAL A 48 -15.56 -12.22 8.83
C VAL A 48 -14.81 -12.69 7.58
N GLY A 49 -15.50 -13.33 6.63
CA GLY A 49 -14.88 -13.79 5.39
C GLY A 49 -14.30 -12.65 4.57
N ALA A 50 -15.02 -11.53 4.45
CA ALA A 50 -14.54 -10.35 3.74
C ALA A 50 -13.32 -9.73 4.45
N ALA A 51 -13.36 -9.65 5.77
CA ALA A 51 -12.25 -9.12 6.57
C ALA A 51 -10.98 -9.99 6.42
N GLN A 52 -11.14 -11.32 6.50
CA GLN A 52 -10.02 -12.25 6.34
C GLN A 52 -9.43 -12.19 4.94
N ALA A 53 -10.26 -12.11 3.91
CA ALA A 53 -9.81 -11.98 2.52
C ALA A 53 -9.01 -10.68 2.32
N ALA A 54 -9.51 -9.57 2.86
CA ALA A 54 -8.83 -8.28 2.77
C ALA A 54 -7.48 -8.29 3.50
N GLY A 55 -7.44 -8.87 4.71
CA GLY A 55 -6.20 -8.99 5.48
C GLY A 55 -5.16 -9.85 4.79
N ALA A 56 -5.57 -10.99 4.22
CA ALA A 56 -4.68 -11.88 3.49
C ALA A 56 -4.16 -11.20 2.22
N ALA A 57 -5.01 -10.50 1.47
CA ALA A 57 -4.62 -9.76 0.27
C ALA A 57 -3.61 -8.66 0.60
N PHE A 58 -3.86 -7.90 1.66
CA PHE A 58 -2.93 -6.86 2.12
C PHE A 58 -1.56 -7.47 2.47
N ALA A 59 -1.55 -8.56 3.24
CA ALA A 59 -0.31 -9.21 3.66
C ALA A 59 0.49 -9.73 2.46
N ARG A 60 -0.17 -10.37 1.49
CA ARG A 60 0.50 -10.86 0.28
C ARG A 60 1.09 -9.72 -0.53
N ALA A 61 0.34 -8.64 -0.73
CA ALA A 61 0.82 -7.47 -1.46
C ALA A 61 2.03 -6.83 -0.77
N LEU A 62 2.00 -6.74 0.56
CA LEU A 62 3.11 -6.19 1.33
C LEU A 62 4.37 -7.05 1.22
N ILE A 63 4.22 -8.37 1.34
CA ILE A 63 5.35 -9.30 1.19
C ILE A 63 5.94 -9.21 -0.22
N ASP A 64 5.10 -9.17 -1.25
CA ASP A 64 5.56 -9.02 -2.63
C ASP A 64 6.33 -7.71 -2.82
N ALA A 65 5.83 -6.61 -2.27
CA ALA A 65 6.52 -5.32 -2.34
C ALA A 65 7.89 -5.36 -1.66
N MET A 66 7.96 -6.01 -0.50
CA MET A 66 9.21 -6.12 0.27
C MET A 66 10.25 -7.01 -0.44
N LEU A 67 9.82 -8.14 -1.02
CA LEU A 67 10.73 -9.09 -1.63
C LEU A 67 11.11 -8.72 -3.06
N ASP A 68 10.18 -8.18 -3.84
CA ASP A 68 10.41 -7.80 -5.24
C ASP A 68 10.95 -6.39 -5.38
N GLY A 69 10.74 -5.52 -4.39
CA GLY A 69 11.29 -4.17 -4.35
C GLY A 69 10.66 -3.20 -5.35
N ASP A 70 9.50 -3.54 -5.94
CA ASP A 70 8.86 -2.74 -6.98
C ASP A 70 7.75 -1.82 -6.47
N ALA A 71 7.47 -1.85 -5.17
CA ALA A 71 6.47 -1.00 -4.57
C ALA A 71 6.86 -0.64 -3.14
N VAL A 72 6.37 0.51 -2.67
CA VAL A 72 6.59 1.00 -1.29
C VAL A 72 5.24 1.10 -0.60
N GLU A 73 5.11 0.50 0.58
CA GLU A 73 3.90 0.63 1.40
C GLU A 73 3.95 1.94 2.18
N HIS A 74 2.80 2.65 2.23
CA HIS A 74 2.65 3.87 3.01
C HIS A 74 1.20 4.01 3.47
N GLN A 75 0.96 4.02 4.75
CA GLN A 75 -0.37 4.11 5.38
C GLN A 75 -1.40 3.12 4.82
N GLY A 76 -0.94 1.90 4.45
CA GLY A 76 -1.79 0.86 3.91
C GLY A 76 -1.98 0.91 2.40
N TYR A 77 -1.40 1.90 1.73
CA TYR A 77 -1.42 2.01 0.27
C TYR A 77 -0.08 1.62 -0.31
N PHE A 78 -0.07 1.20 -1.57
CA PHE A 78 1.15 0.80 -2.25
C PHE A 78 1.50 1.82 -3.33
N ILE A 79 2.75 2.28 -3.33
CA ILE A 79 3.26 3.27 -4.27
C ILE A 79 4.20 2.56 -5.23
N ARG A 80 3.91 2.66 -6.53
CA ARG A 80 4.82 2.23 -7.59
C ARG A 80 5.35 3.46 -8.28
N ALA A 81 6.68 3.59 -8.34
CA ALA A 81 7.33 4.71 -9.00
C ALA A 81 7.77 4.30 -10.41
N SER A 82 7.83 5.27 -11.29
CA SER A 82 8.37 5.12 -12.64
C SER A 82 9.20 6.34 -12.98
N SER A 83 9.99 6.25 -14.03
CA SER A 83 10.80 7.37 -14.50
C SER A 83 10.96 7.30 -16.01
N HIS A 84 11.11 8.47 -16.63
CA HIS A 84 11.31 8.61 -18.06
C HIS A 84 12.43 9.60 -18.35
N GLU A 85 13.37 9.20 -19.18
CA GLU A 85 14.44 10.08 -19.65
C GLU A 85 13.89 11.10 -20.62
N GLN A 86 14.27 12.36 -20.45
CA GLN A 86 13.89 13.45 -21.32
C GLN A 86 14.95 13.67 -22.39
N ARG A 87 14.63 14.45 -23.41
CA ARG A 87 15.54 14.72 -24.53
C ARG A 87 16.84 15.41 -24.12
N ASP A 88 16.79 16.17 -23.02
CA ASP A 88 17.96 16.88 -22.48
C ASP A 88 18.81 16.02 -21.53
N GLY A 89 18.47 14.73 -21.38
CA GLY A 89 19.18 13.81 -20.50
C GLY A 89 18.70 13.83 -19.05
N SER A 90 17.78 14.73 -18.68
CA SER A 90 17.17 14.72 -17.36
C SER A 90 16.10 13.63 -17.25
N TRP A 91 15.65 13.35 -16.03
CA TRP A 91 14.67 12.31 -15.75
C TRP A 91 13.47 12.90 -15.02
N VAL A 92 12.28 12.48 -15.41
CA VAL A 92 11.02 12.86 -14.77
C VAL A 92 10.41 11.61 -14.14
N GLY A 93 10.04 11.70 -12.88
CA GLY A 93 9.38 10.63 -12.15
C GLY A 93 7.87 10.70 -12.22
N GLY A 94 7.23 9.57 -11.97
CA GLY A 94 5.80 9.47 -11.80
C GLY A 94 5.48 8.43 -10.75
N TYR A 95 4.25 8.43 -10.26
CA TYR A 95 3.81 7.43 -9.29
C TYR A 95 2.42 6.91 -9.61
N GLN A 96 2.15 5.71 -9.10
CA GLN A 96 0.83 5.08 -9.11
C GLN A 96 0.50 4.65 -7.69
N LEU A 97 -0.73 4.88 -7.26
CA LEU A 97 -1.23 4.47 -5.95
C LEU A 97 -2.18 3.30 -6.11
N HIS A 98 -1.94 2.24 -5.37
CA HIS A 98 -2.72 1.01 -5.42
C HIS A 98 -3.28 0.67 -4.03
N ARG A 99 -4.41 -0.01 -4.01
CA ARG A 99 -4.99 -0.61 -2.81
C ARG A 99 -4.72 -2.11 -2.84
N ASN A 100 -4.14 -2.63 -1.75
CA ASN A 100 -3.82 -4.06 -1.62
C ASN A 100 -3.05 -4.56 -2.86
N ASP A 101 -3.45 -5.69 -3.40
CA ASP A 101 -2.83 -6.31 -4.57
C ASP A 101 -3.51 -5.94 -5.89
N ASN A 102 -4.38 -4.93 -5.88
CA ASN A 102 -5.10 -4.51 -7.09
C ASN A 102 -4.10 -3.97 -8.11
N PRO A 103 -3.99 -4.56 -9.30
CA PRO A 103 -3.04 -4.11 -10.33
C PRO A 103 -3.45 -2.78 -10.97
N VAL A 104 -4.72 -2.39 -10.84
CA VAL A 104 -5.21 -1.12 -11.38
C VAL A 104 -5.03 -0.02 -10.35
N PRO A 105 -4.24 1.02 -10.63
CA PRO A 105 -4.07 2.12 -9.70
C PRO A 105 -5.36 2.94 -9.60
N PHE A 106 -5.64 3.45 -8.40
CA PHE A 106 -6.74 4.39 -8.23
C PHE A 106 -6.32 5.85 -8.46
N ARG A 107 -5.04 6.11 -8.51
CA ARG A 107 -4.46 7.42 -8.82
C ARG A 107 -3.09 7.26 -9.45
N ARG A 108 -2.79 8.12 -10.41
CA ARG A 108 -1.45 8.21 -11.00
C ARG A 108 -1.13 9.67 -11.30
N ALA A 109 0.15 10.04 -11.26
CA ALA A 109 0.58 11.39 -11.57
C ALA A 109 2.02 11.39 -12.07
N THR A 110 2.37 12.43 -12.83
CA THR A 110 3.73 12.69 -13.27
C THR A 110 4.26 13.91 -12.53
N CYS A 111 5.48 13.81 -11.97
CA CYS A 111 6.12 14.89 -11.22
C CYS A 111 6.99 15.73 -12.15
N ALA A 112 6.35 16.46 -13.07
CA ALA A 112 7.05 17.22 -14.11
C ALA A 112 7.83 18.43 -13.57
N GLU A 113 7.53 18.88 -12.36
CA GLU A 113 8.18 20.03 -11.71
C GLU A 113 9.60 19.72 -11.23
N PHE A 114 9.97 18.45 -11.15
CA PHE A 114 11.30 18.03 -10.72
C PHE A 114 12.03 17.33 -11.86
N ARG A 115 13.30 17.68 -12.05
CA ARG A 115 14.18 17.04 -13.03
C ARG A 115 15.34 16.40 -12.29
N GLY A 116 15.40 15.06 -12.35
CA GLY A 116 16.49 14.30 -11.74
C GLY A 116 17.63 14.08 -12.73
N ASN A 117 18.80 13.76 -12.19
CA ASN A 117 19.98 13.42 -12.99
C ASN A 117 20.04 11.92 -13.31
N SER A 118 19.18 11.12 -12.71
CA SER A 118 19.09 9.67 -12.91
C SER A 118 17.67 9.18 -12.71
N SER A 119 17.38 7.96 -13.16
CA SER A 119 16.10 7.32 -12.92
C SER A 119 15.83 7.16 -11.42
N SER A 120 16.84 6.76 -10.63
CA SER A 120 16.72 6.59 -9.19
C SER A 120 16.32 7.89 -8.49
N GLU A 121 16.95 9.01 -8.84
CA GLU A 121 16.64 10.31 -8.26
C GLU A 121 15.21 10.75 -8.58
N ALA A 122 14.77 10.55 -9.82
CA ALA A 122 13.41 10.88 -10.24
C ALA A 122 12.37 10.02 -9.52
N GLU A 123 12.64 8.72 -9.38
CA GLU A 123 11.73 7.79 -8.70
C GLU A 123 11.67 8.06 -7.19
N GLU A 124 12.78 8.38 -6.55
CA GLU A 124 12.80 8.78 -5.13
C GLU A 124 11.96 10.03 -4.88
N HIS A 125 12.06 11.01 -5.78
CA HIS A 125 11.24 12.21 -5.70
C HIS A 125 9.76 11.87 -5.85
N ALA A 126 9.40 11.02 -6.81
CA ALA A 126 8.03 10.60 -7.04
C ALA A 126 7.45 9.88 -5.81
N ILE A 127 8.23 9.04 -5.16
CA ILE A 127 7.81 8.35 -3.93
C ILE A 127 7.57 9.36 -2.81
N THR A 128 8.44 10.36 -2.66
CA THR A 128 8.27 11.42 -1.66
C THR A 128 6.98 12.20 -1.88
N VAL A 129 6.70 12.60 -3.12
CA VAL A 129 5.46 13.30 -3.49
C VAL A 129 4.24 12.41 -3.21
N ALA A 130 4.32 11.13 -3.59
CA ALA A 130 3.22 10.18 -3.38
C ALA A 130 2.92 10.02 -1.88
N ARG A 131 3.93 9.92 -1.03
CA ARG A 131 3.74 9.86 0.43
C ARG A 131 3.03 11.10 0.95
N GLU A 132 3.43 12.27 0.50
CA GLU A 132 2.80 13.54 0.89
C GLU A 132 1.33 13.59 0.45
N VAL A 133 1.03 13.12 -0.75
CA VAL A 133 -0.35 13.05 -1.26
C VAL A 133 -1.19 12.11 -0.41
N VAL A 134 -0.67 10.93 -0.09
CA VAL A 134 -1.39 9.97 0.77
C VAL A 134 -1.63 10.56 2.14
N ASP A 135 -0.60 11.17 2.76
CA ASP A 135 -0.72 11.79 4.09
C ASP A 135 -1.79 12.89 4.10
N ALA A 136 -1.78 13.77 3.10
CA ALA A 136 -2.73 14.85 3.00
C ALA A 136 -4.16 14.33 2.80
N ASP A 137 -4.34 13.34 1.93
CA ASP A 137 -5.65 12.78 1.64
C ASP A 137 -6.21 11.97 2.81
N VAL A 138 -5.37 11.25 3.54
CA VAL A 138 -5.79 10.56 4.77
C VAL A 138 -6.21 11.58 5.82
N ALA A 139 -5.42 12.63 6.02
CA ALA A 139 -5.74 13.70 6.99
C ALA A 139 -7.04 14.44 6.62
N ALA A 140 -7.33 14.58 5.32
CA ALA A 140 -8.55 15.22 4.82
C ALA A 140 -9.77 14.29 4.77
N GLY A 141 -9.60 13.00 5.12
CA GLY A 141 -10.67 12.02 5.07
C GLY A 141 -11.04 11.55 3.67
N LYS A 142 -10.17 11.76 2.68
CA LYS A 142 -10.41 11.34 1.29
C LYS A 142 -9.96 9.89 1.03
N LEU A 143 -9.09 9.37 1.86
CA LEU A 143 -8.58 8.00 1.76
C LEU A 143 -8.79 7.24 3.05
#